data_6a6876da269c726283a1691a2a5cbb79
#
_entry.id   6a6876da269c726283a1691a2a5cbb79
#
_cell.length_a   1.000
_cell.length_b   1.000
_cell.length_c   1.000
_cell.angle_alpha   90.00
_cell.angle_beta   90.00
_cell.angle_gamma   90.00
#
_symmetry.space_group_name_H-M   'P 1'
#
loop_
_entity.id
_entity.type
_entity.pdbx_description
1 polymer ?
#
loop_
_entity_poly.entity_id
_entity_poly.type
_entity_poly.pdbx_seq_one_letter_code
_entity_poly.pdbx_strand_id
1 'polypeptide(L)'
;LAYVEGISDGRTLMTRLASVAQRKPLVLVKGGATEGGAQAAASHTGALAANDKVFDGFCRAAGITRTETVEEAFETAATFATQPLPKGPNVVIMTTAGGWGVVTSDAITRDGQLNLMELPEDLKAQIDTKLPPRWSKGNPVDCAGGETRDTIPEVLEMIAMHPDVHAVIYLGIGIQSNQARLLREGGFYPDHGIDRIVAYHERQDQRFAEAADELSKRTGKPILTATELAVADPDNPGPATVRATGRLCYPSGNRAVAA
;
A
#
# COMPACT_ATOMS: atom_id res chain seq x y z
N LEU A 1 15.79 5.75 6.53
CA LEU A 1 15.71 6.64 5.36
C LEU A 1 16.87 7.61 5.36
N ALA A 2 17.53 7.81 4.19
CA ALA A 2 18.53 8.85 3.99
C ALA A 2 18.40 9.50 2.61
N TYR A 3 18.69 10.79 2.56
CA TYR A 3 18.86 11.57 1.34
C TYR A 3 20.33 11.83 1.09
N VAL A 4 20.82 11.62 -0.13
CA VAL A 4 22.22 11.72 -0.49
C VAL A 4 22.37 12.54 -1.77
N GLU A 5 23.23 13.56 -1.77
CA GLU A 5 23.59 14.35 -2.96
C GLU A 5 25.04 14.10 -3.40
N GLY A 6 25.99 14.68 -2.69
CA GLY A 6 27.39 14.55 -2.94
C GLY A 6 28.03 13.44 -2.11
N ILE A 7 28.97 12.71 -2.69
CA ILE A 7 29.71 11.64 -2.03
C ILE A 7 31.20 11.89 -2.22
N SER A 8 31.89 12.32 -1.16
CA SER A 8 33.31 12.59 -1.20
C SER A 8 34.18 11.33 -1.14
N ASP A 9 33.76 10.35 -0.32
CA ASP A 9 34.39 9.04 -0.20
C ASP A 9 33.33 7.92 -0.42
N GLY A 10 33.15 7.59 -1.69
CA GLY A 10 32.15 6.59 -2.10
C GLY A 10 32.43 5.19 -1.53
N ARG A 11 33.72 4.81 -1.43
CA ARG A 11 34.09 3.46 -0.94
C ARG A 11 33.72 3.29 0.54
N THR A 12 34.09 4.25 1.37
CA THR A 12 33.77 4.21 2.80
C THR A 12 32.27 4.27 3.04
N LEU A 13 31.58 5.18 2.34
CA LEU A 13 30.11 5.27 2.43
C LEU A 13 29.45 3.96 2.05
N MET A 14 29.79 3.39 0.90
CA MET A 14 29.23 2.12 0.41
C MET A 14 29.46 0.97 1.38
N THR A 15 30.67 0.84 1.94
CA THR A 15 30.99 -0.20 2.91
C THR A 15 30.12 -0.08 4.17
N ARG A 16 29.95 1.14 4.67
CA ARG A 16 29.13 1.39 5.86
C ARG A 16 27.64 1.15 5.60
N LEU A 17 27.12 1.64 4.48
CA LEU A 17 25.71 1.43 4.10
C LEU A 17 25.39 -0.05 3.90
N ALA A 18 26.25 -0.81 3.22
CA ALA A 18 26.08 -2.26 3.07
C ALA A 18 26.02 -2.98 4.43
N SER A 19 26.89 -2.61 5.37
CA SER A 19 26.88 -3.16 6.74
C SER A 19 25.59 -2.80 7.50
N VAL A 20 24.99 -1.64 7.26
CA VAL A 20 23.69 -1.26 7.85
C VAL A 20 22.56 -2.07 7.21
N ALA A 21 22.56 -2.18 5.87
CA ALA A 21 21.52 -2.89 5.12
C ALA A 21 21.39 -4.37 5.51
N GLN A 22 22.48 -5.01 5.92
CA GLN A 22 22.47 -6.40 6.45
C GLN A 22 21.73 -6.56 7.78
N ARG A 23 21.49 -5.46 8.51
CA ARG A 23 20.91 -5.49 9.86
C ARG A 23 19.52 -4.90 9.93
N LYS A 24 19.15 -4.02 9.02
CA LYS A 24 17.85 -3.36 8.94
C LYS A 24 17.59 -2.82 7.54
N PRO A 25 16.33 -2.70 7.11
CA PRO A 25 15.98 -2.05 5.87
C PRO A 25 16.59 -0.64 5.79
N LEU A 26 17.10 -0.29 4.63
CA LEU A 26 17.68 1.00 4.34
C LEU A 26 17.05 1.55 3.06
N VAL A 27 16.43 2.72 3.15
CA VAL A 27 15.82 3.41 2.02
C VAL A 27 16.63 4.64 1.68
N LEU A 28 17.01 4.81 0.42
CA LEU A 28 17.83 5.93 -0.06
C LEU A 28 17.14 6.67 -1.21
N VAL A 29 17.18 8.01 -1.11
CA VAL A 29 16.90 8.92 -2.22
C VAL A 29 18.19 9.58 -2.60
N LYS A 30 18.53 9.61 -3.90
CA LYS A 30 19.70 10.30 -4.40
C LYS A 30 19.32 11.54 -5.21
N GLY A 31 19.73 12.71 -4.72
CA GLY A 31 19.70 13.94 -5.50
C GLY A 31 20.79 13.93 -6.59
N GLY A 32 20.55 14.64 -7.68
CA GLY A 32 21.50 14.74 -8.78
C GLY A 32 21.60 13.46 -9.64
N ALA A 33 20.51 12.73 -9.79
CA ALA A 33 20.42 11.53 -10.63
C ALA A 33 20.40 11.84 -12.13
N THR A 34 19.88 13.01 -12.52
CA THR A 34 19.83 13.52 -13.88
C THR A 34 20.85 14.62 -14.10
N GLU A 35 21.13 14.98 -15.37
CA GLU A 35 22.06 16.06 -15.70
C GLU A 35 21.64 17.39 -15.04
N GLY A 36 20.36 17.78 -15.17
CA GLY A 36 19.84 18.99 -14.52
C GLY A 36 19.91 18.93 -13.00
N GLY A 37 19.60 17.79 -12.40
CA GLY A 37 19.72 17.58 -10.97
C GLY A 37 21.18 17.62 -10.50
N ALA A 38 22.11 17.09 -11.30
CA ALA A 38 23.55 17.13 -10.98
C ALA A 38 24.10 18.57 -10.99
N GLN A 39 23.67 19.41 -11.95
CA GLN A 39 24.02 20.83 -11.98
C GLN A 39 23.46 21.57 -10.76
N ALA A 40 22.22 21.30 -10.38
CA ALA A 40 21.60 21.90 -9.18
C ALA A 40 22.34 21.47 -7.90
N ALA A 41 22.65 20.18 -7.74
CA ALA A 41 23.39 19.65 -6.59
C ALA A 41 24.79 20.26 -6.49
N ALA A 42 25.52 20.42 -7.61
CA ALA A 42 26.83 21.05 -7.64
C ALA A 42 26.77 22.52 -7.16
N SER A 43 25.71 23.23 -7.52
CA SER A 43 25.49 24.62 -7.07
C SER A 43 25.11 24.70 -5.59
N HIS A 44 24.43 23.68 -5.06
CA HIS A 44 23.95 23.63 -3.68
C HIS A 44 25.03 23.18 -2.69
N THR A 45 25.78 22.14 -3.03
CA THR A 45 26.76 21.52 -2.11
C THR A 45 28.23 21.79 -2.46
N GLY A 46 28.50 22.36 -3.64
CA GLY A 46 29.85 22.52 -4.17
C GLY A 46 30.53 21.19 -4.55
N ALA A 47 29.84 20.07 -4.46
CA ALA A 47 30.36 18.75 -4.77
C ALA A 47 29.75 18.22 -6.09
N LEU A 48 30.59 17.54 -6.89
CA LEU A 48 30.12 16.83 -8.08
C LEU A 48 29.21 15.68 -7.66
N ALA A 49 28.06 15.56 -8.32
CA ALA A 49 27.18 14.43 -8.13
C ALA A 49 27.88 13.12 -8.55
N ALA A 50 27.80 12.10 -7.71
CA ALA A 50 28.34 10.78 -8.06
C ALA A 50 27.58 10.18 -9.26
N ASN A 51 28.28 9.34 -10.04
CA ASN A 51 27.66 8.64 -11.18
C ASN A 51 26.45 7.81 -10.73
N ASP A 52 25.31 8.12 -11.30
CA ASP A 52 24.02 7.55 -10.88
C ASP A 52 23.91 6.04 -11.12
N LYS A 53 24.44 5.55 -12.24
CA LYS A 53 24.42 4.10 -12.56
C LYS A 53 25.28 3.30 -11.59
N VAL A 54 26.41 3.86 -11.15
CA VAL A 54 27.30 3.24 -10.15
C VAL A 54 26.59 3.18 -8.80
N PHE A 55 25.94 4.27 -8.41
CA PHE A 55 25.17 4.32 -7.16
C PHE A 55 24.01 3.33 -7.14
N ASP A 56 23.26 3.25 -8.24
CA ASP A 56 22.16 2.31 -8.41
C ASP A 56 22.64 0.84 -8.35
N GLY A 57 23.70 0.51 -9.08
CA GLY A 57 24.32 -0.82 -9.03
C GLY A 57 24.79 -1.21 -7.62
N PHE A 58 25.32 -0.24 -6.87
CA PHE A 58 25.68 -0.45 -5.48
C PHE A 58 24.44 -0.72 -4.59
N CYS A 59 23.39 0.08 -4.70
CA CYS A 59 22.17 -0.12 -3.92
C CYS A 59 21.63 -1.53 -4.12
N ARG A 60 21.51 -1.98 -5.37
CA ARG A 60 21.09 -3.35 -5.69
C ARG A 60 22.00 -4.43 -5.08
N ALA A 61 23.31 -4.28 -5.24
CA ALA A 61 24.28 -5.25 -4.71
C ALA A 61 24.29 -5.33 -3.18
N ALA A 62 23.95 -4.24 -2.51
CA ALA A 62 23.92 -4.15 -1.04
C ALA A 62 22.54 -4.45 -0.42
N GLY A 63 21.50 -4.72 -1.23
CA GLY A 63 20.14 -4.91 -0.74
C GLY A 63 19.54 -3.63 -0.15
N ILE A 64 19.89 -2.47 -0.71
CA ILE A 64 19.38 -1.17 -0.31
C ILE A 64 18.23 -0.78 -1.24
N THR A 65 17.10 -0.42 -0.67
CA THR A 65 15.97 0.10 -1.44
C THR A 65 16.26 1.53 -1.87
N ARG A 66 16.30 1.74 -3.17
CA ARG A 66 16.43 3.07 -3.75
C ARG A 66 15.10 3.52 -4.31
N THR A 67 14.68 4.75 -4.00
CA THR A 67 13.48 5.38 -4.54
C THR A 67 13.84 6.61 -5.38
N GLU A 68 12.95 6.97 -6.30
CA GLU A 68 13.14 8.11 -7.19
C GLU A 68 12.71 9.43 -6.54
N THR A 69 11.65 9.38 -5.71
CA THR A 69 11.07 10.56 -5.07
C THR A 69 11.17 10.47 -3.55
N VAL A 70 11.08 11.64 -2.90
CA VAL A 70 11.08 11.75 -1.44
C VAL A 70 9.80 11.14 -0.86
N GLU A 71 8.66 11.31 -1.55
CA GLU A 71 7.38 10.76 -1.16
C GLU A 71 7.42 9.23 -1.14
N GLU A 72 7.94 8.60 -2.20
CA GLU A 72 8.13 7.14 -2.23
C GLU A 72 9.06 6.67 -1.12
N ALA A 73 10.12 7.41 -0.85
CA ALA A 73 11.05 7.06 0.23
C ALA A 73 10.38 7.07 1.60
N PHE A 74 9.55 8.06 1.88
CA PHE A 74 8.80 8.11 3.14
C PHE A 74 7.79 6.98 3.24
N GLU A 75 7.05 6.69 2.16
CA GLU A 75 6.08 5.60 2.13
C GLU A 75 6.76 4.23 2.31
N THR A 76 7.82 3.97 1.57
CA THR A 76 8.61 2.74 1.70
C THR A 76 9.21 2.59 3.09
N ALA A 77 9.76 3.66 3.66
CA ALA A 77 10.30 3.64 5.02
C ALA A 77 9.20 3.39 6.07
N ALA A 78 8.02 3.99 5.90
CA ALA A 78 6.86 3.75 6.76
C ALA A 78 6.36 2.30 6.63
N THR A 79 6.37 1.74 5.41
CA THR A 79 6.02 0.34 5.15
C THR A 79 6.94 -0.60 5.91
N PHE A 80 8.25 -0.43 5.79
CA PHE A 80 9.23 -1.23 6.55
C PHE A 80 9.10 -1.09 8.07
N ALA A 81 8.65 0.08 8.55
CA ALA A 81 8.50 0.33 9.98
C ALA A 81 7.22 -0.25 10.59
N THR A 82 6.16 -0.41 9.79
CA THR A 82 4.80 -0.68 10.29
C THR A 82 4.18 -1.97 9.75
N GLN A 83 4.77 -2.57 8.72
CA GLN A 83 4.29 -3.79 8.10
C GLN A 83 5.30 -4.93 8.27
N PRO A 84 4.84 -6.18 8.43
CA PRO A 84 5.73 -7.34 8.29
C PRO A 84 6.23 -7.43 6.86
N LEU A 85 7.43 -8.02 6.67
CA LEU A 85 7.97 -8.28 5.33
C LEU A 85 7.24 -9.46 4.68
N PRO A 86 6.92 -9.40 3.38
CA PRO A 86 6.33 -10.53 2.67
C PRO A 86 7.34 -11.68 2.57
N LYS A 87 6.84 -12.92 2.67
CA LYS A 87 7.68 -14.14 2.55
C LYS A 87 7.98 -14.54 1.11
N GLY A 88 7.39 -13.86 0.15
CA GLY A 88 7.56 -14.12 -1.28
C GLY A 88 6.78 -13.11 -2.12
N PRO A 89 6.76 -13.26 -3.45
CA PRO A 89 6.25 -12.24 -4.35
C PRO A 89 4.73 -12.29 -4.59
N ASN A 90 4.01 -13.29 -4.10
CA ASN A 90 2.60 -13.49 -4.42
C ASN A 90 1.70 -12.46 -3.75
N VAL A 91 1.05 -11.64 -4.55
CA VAL A 91 0.15 -10.58 -4.09
C VAL A 91 -1.27 -10.85 -4.54
N VAL A 92 -2.24 -10.65 -3.64
CA VAL A 92 -3.66 -10.61 -3.96
C VAL A 92 -4.17 -9.18 -3.75
N ILE A 93 -4.89 -8.67 -4.74
CA ILE A 93 -5.62 -7.42 -4.64
C ILE A 93 -7.05 -7.76 -4.23
N MET A 94 -7.55 -7.14 -3.18
CA MET A 94 -8.96 -7.14 -2.81
C MET A 94 -9.53 -5.74 -2.99
N THR A 95 -10.68 -5.61 -3.63
CA THR A 95 -11.25 -4.30 -3.93
C THR A 95 -12.77 -4.27 -3.84
N THR A 96 -13.31 -3.12 -3.42
CA THR A 96 -14.71 -2.75 -3.53
C THR A 96 -14.97 -1.80 -4.72
N ALA A 97 -13.88 -1.44 -5.45
CA ALA A 97 -13.89 -0.56 -6.61
C ALA A 97 -13.08 -1.19 -7.76
N GLY A 98 -13.75 -1.97 -8.61
CA GLY A 98 -13.12 -2.83 -9.63
C GLY A 98 -12.08 -2.12 -10.52
N GLY A 99 -12.37 -0.88 -10.95
CA GLY A 99 -11.44 -0.08 -11.76
C GLY A 99 -10.09 0.17 -11.09
N TRP A 100 -10.05 0.39 -9.79
CA TRP A 100 -8.80 0.50 -9.02
C TRP A 100 -8.02 -0.81 -9.00
N GLY A 101 -8.72 -1.94 -8.94
CA GLY A 101 -8.11 -3.27 -9.04
C GLY A 101 -7.36 -3.45 -10.35
N VAL A 102 -7.96 -3.06 -11.48
CA VAL A 102 -7.34 -3.15 -12.81
C VAL A 102 -6.05 -2.32 -12.89
N VAL A 103 -6.10 -1.05 -12.49
CA VAL A 103 -4.93 -0.15 -12.51
C VAL A 103 -3.81 -0.66 -11.58
N THR A 104 -4.17 -1.22 -10.43
CA THR A 104 -3.19 -1.79 -9.49
C THR A 104 -2.57 -3.08 -10.05
N SER A 105 -3.33 -3.90 -10.76
CA SER A 105 -2.81 -5.08 -11.46
C SER A 105 -1.76 -4.70 -12.52
N ASP A 106 -2.03 -3.63 -13.27
CA ASP A 106 -1.07 -3.07 -14.23
C ASP A 106 0.22 -2.61 -13.53
N ALA A 107 0.12 -2.01 -12.33
CA ALA A 107 1.27 -1.57 -11.56
C ALA A 107 2.13 -2.76 -11.10
N ILE A 108 1.52 -3.82 -10.55
CA ILE A 108 2.22 -5.05 -10.17
C ILE A 108 2.93 -5.68 -11.36
N THR A 109 2.25 -5.77 -12.51
CA THR A 109 2.82 -6.39 -13.72
C THR A 109 4.00 -5.59 -14.28
N ARG A 110 3.95 -4.24 -14.21
CA ARG A 110 5.05 -3.37 -14.64
C ARG A 110 6.25 -3.39 -13.69
N ASP A 111 6.02 -3.51 -12.40
CA ASP A 111 7.07 -3.62 -11.40
C ASP A 111 7.96 -4.86 -11.65
N GLY A 112 7.35 -5.99 -11.98
CA GLY A 112 8.03 -7.23 -12.38
C GLY A 112 8.73 -7.99 -11.25
N GLN A 113 8.70 -7.49 -10.01
CA GLN A 113 9.23 -8.16 -8.82
C GLN A 113 8.13 -8.88 -8.03
N LEU A 114 6.91 -8.36 -8.13
CA LEU A 114 5.72 -8.92 -7.52
C LEU A 114 4.98 -9.83 -8.51
N ASN A 115 4.30 -10.84 -7.98
CA ASN A 115 3.48 -11.76 -8.76
C ASN A 115 1.99 -11.54 -8.42
N LEU A 116 1.24 -11.02 -9.40
CA LEU A 116 -0.23 -11.02 -9.33
C LEU A 116 -0.68 -12.48 -9.47
N MET A 117 -0.77 -13.18 -8.33
CA MET A 117 -0.98 -14.63 -8.34
C MET A 117 -2.36 -15.01 -8.87
N GLU A 118 -2.44 -16.10 -9.61
CA GLU A 118 -3.71 -16.75 -9.88
C GLU A 118 -4.30 -17.32 -8.58
N LEU A 119 -5.59 -17.09 -8.33
CA LEU A 119 -6.21 -17.60 -7.11
C LEU A 119 -6.34 -19.13 -7.18
N PRO A 120 -5.89 -19.85 -6.15
CA PRO A 120 -6.13 -21.30 -6.01
C PRO A 120 -7.63 -21.65 -5.98
N GLU A 121 -7.99 -22.80 -6.48
CA GLU A 121 -9.40 -23.22 -6.59
C GLU A 121 -10.07 -23.38 -5.22
N ASP A 122 -9.36 -23.82 -4.20
CA ASP A 122 -9.87 -23.91 -2.84
C ASP A 122 -10.15 -22.53 -2.23
N LEU A 123 -9.31 -21.52 -2.51
CA LEU A 123 -9.56 -20.14 -2.10
C LEU A 123 -10.74 -19.53 -2.85
N LYS A 124 -10.86 -19.78 -4.18
CA LYS A 124 -12.03 -19.36 -4.96
C LYS A 124 -13.31 -19.94 -4.40
N ALA A 125 -13.30 -21.23 -4.07
CA ALA A 125 -14.47 -21.92 -3.50
C ALA A 125 -14.87 -21.34 -2.13
N GLN A 126 -13.91 -20.97 -1.29
CA GLN A 126 -14.19 -20.29 -0.03
C GLN A 126 -14.82 -18.91 -0.26
N ILE A 127 -14.24 -18.09 -1.13
CA ILE A 127 -14.76 -16.75 -1.46
C ILE A 127 -16.17 -16.83 -2.07
N ASP A 128 -16.46 -17.85 -2.89
CA ASP A 128 -17.77 -18.10 -3.47
C ASP A 128 -18.89 -18.27 -2.43
N THR A 129 -18.56 -18.68 -1.21
CA THR A 129 -19.54 -18.79 -0.12
C THR A 129 -19.97 -17.44 0.45
N LYS A 130 -19.23 -16.37 0.15
CA LYS A 130 -19.40 -15.03 0.76
C LYS A 130 -19.78 -13.96 -0.25
N LEU A 131 -19.22 -14.02 -1.45
CA LEU A 131 -19.46 -13.02 -2.48
C LEU A 131 -20.58 -13.42 -3.43
N PRO A 132 -21.29 -12.46 -4.04
CA PRO A 132 -22.33 -12.75 -5.02
C PRO A 132 -21.73 -13.45 -6.26
N PRO A 133 -22.53 -14.26 -7.00
CA PRO A 133 -22.03 -15.02 -8.16
C PRO A 133 -21.32 -14.20 -9.23
N ARG A 134 -21.53 -12.88 -9.26
CA ARG A 134 -20.94 -11.92 -10.21
C ARG A 134 -19.57 -11.37 -9.80
N TRP A 135 -18.99 -11.80 -8.68
CA TRP A 135 -17.65 -11.35 -8.32
C TRP A 135 -16.62 -11.82 -9.37
N SER A 136 -15.45 -11.21 -9.43
CA SER A 136 -14.47 -11.36 -10.52
C SER A 136 -13.95 -12.78 -10.79
N LYS A 137 -14.11 -13.71 -9.85
CA LYS A 137 -13.61 -15.11 -9.90
C LYS A 137 -12.08 -15.21 -10.09
N GLY A 138 -11.37 -14.13 -9.83
CA GLY A 138 -9.93 -14.05 -10.03
C GLY A 138 -9.28 -12.96 -9.16
N ASN A 139 -8.00 -12.71 -9.44
CA ASN A 139 -7.24 -11.63 -8.86
C ASN A 139 -7.18 -10.46 -9.88
N PRO A 140 -7.67 -9.30 -9.57
CA PRO A 140 -8.20 -8.81 -8.30
C PRO A 140 -9.49 -9.49 -7.82
N VAL A 141 -9.62 -9.70 -6.51
CA VAL A 141 -10.87 -10.09 -5.87
C VAL A 141 -11.77 -8.85 -5.79
N ASP A 142 -12.61 -8.66 -6.80
CA ASP A 142 -13.61 -7.58 -6.82
C ASP A 142 -14.90 -8.08 -6.14
N CYS A 143 -15.26 -7.45 -5.03
CA CYS A 143 -16.44 -7.82 -4.25
C CYS A 143 -17.78 -7.53 -4.96
N ALA A 144 -17.75 -6.79 -6.08
CA ALA A 144 -18.89 -6.56 -6.99
C ALA A 144 -20.14 -5.98 -6.30
N GLY A 145 -19.96 -5.10 -5.30
CA GLY A 145 -21.07 -4.53 -4.54
C GLY A 145 -21.79 -5.54 -3.67
N GLY A 146 -21.13 -6.65 -3.31
CA GLY A 146 -21.63 -7.68 -2.41
C GLY A 146 -21.27 -7.44 -0.94
N GLU A 147 -20.85 -6.22 -0.60
CA GLU A 147 -20.42 -5.87 0.74
C GLU A 147 -21.61 -5.89 1.70
N THR A 148 -21.56 -6.83 2.64
CA THR A 148 -22.39 -6.83 3.84
C THR A 148 -21.51 -6.49 5.04
N ARG A 149 -22.12 -6.36 6.20
CA ARG A 149 -21.43 -5.98 7.43
C ARG A 149 -20.11 -6.73 7.67
N ASP A 150 -20.09 -8.03 7.41
CA ASP A 150 -18.98 -8.91 7.77
C ASP A 150 -18.21 -9.45 6.54
N THR A 151 -18.76 -9.26 5.33
CA THR A 151 -18.20 -9.81 4.09
C THR A 151 -16.74 -9.37 3.84
N ILE A 152 -16.44 -8.09 4.01
CA ILE A 152 -15.10 -7.57 3.74
C ILE A 152 -14.06 -8.16 4.71
N PRO A 153 -14.25 -8.14 6.05
CA PRO A 153 -13.34 -8.82 6.97
C PRO A 153 -13.21 -10.32 6.72
N GLU A 154 -14.30 -11.02 6.42
CA GLU A 154 -14.27 -12.47 6.19
C GLU A 154 -13.51 -12.84 4.92
N VAL A 155 -13.75 -12.14 3.81
CA VAL A 155 -13.01 -12.38 2.54
C VAL A 155 -11.54 -12.01 2.69
N LEU A 156 -11.25 -10.89 3.37
CA LEU A 156 -9.87 -10.48 3.66
C LEU A 156 -9.15 -11.53 4.51
N GLU A 157 -9.84 -12.13 5.49
CA GLU A 157 -9.29 -13.22 6.30
C GLU A 157 -9.01 -14.46 5.46
N MET A 158 -9.94 -14.91 4.61
CA MET A 158 -9.73 -16.06 3.72
C MET A 158 -8.46 -15.87 2.85
N ILE A 159 -8.32 -14.69 2.26
CA ILE A 159 -7.15 -14.34 1.44
C ILE A 159 -5.87 -14.33 2.29
N ALA A 160 -5.86 -13.63 3.40
CA ALA A 160 -4.67 -13.45 4.23
C ALA A 160 -4.21 -14.76 4.88
N MET A 161 -5.13 -15.66 5.21
CA MET A 161 -4.82 -16.96 5.82
C MET A 161 -4.31 -17.99 4.81
N HIS A 162 -4.57 -17.81 3.50
CA HIS A 162 -4.12 -18.78 2.50
C HIS A 162 -2.58 -18.84 2.44
N PRO A 163 -1.95 -20.03 2.48
CA PRO A 163 -0.49 -20.18 2.59
C PRO A 163 0.28 -19.56 1.41
N ASP A 164 -0.25 -19.63 0.20
CA ASP A 164 0.40 -19.15 -1.02
C ASP A 164 0.31 -17.62 -1.19
N VAL A 165 -0.52 -16.93 -0.41
CA VAL A 165 -0.62 -15.46 -0.40
C VAL A 165 0.48 -14.90 0.50
N HIS A 166 1.31 -14.01 -0.04
CA HIS A 166 2.42 -13.41 0.69
C HIS A 166 2.14 -11.95 1.11
N ALA A 167 1.31 -11.25 0.36
CA ALA A 167 0.87 -9.89 0.66
C ALA A 167 -0.55 -9.64 0.13
N VAL A 168 -1.25 -8.69 0.73
CA VAL A 168 -2.57 -8.23 0.25
C VAL A 168 -2.54 -6.73 0.05
N ILE A 169 -3.11 -6.26 -1.05
CA ILE A 169 -3.42 -4.84 -1.26
C ILE A 169 -4.94 -4.70 -1.21
N TYR A 170 -5.43 -4.01 -0.18
CA TYR A 170 -6.86 -3.74 0.00
C TYR A 170 -7.18 -2.33 -0.47
N LEU A 171 -8.04 -2.23 -1.49
CA LEU A 171 -8.45 -0.99 -2.14
C LEU A 171 -9.89 -0.63 -1.78
N GLY A 172 -10.15 0.66 -1.64
CA GLY A 172 -11.50 1.19 -1.45
C GLY A 172 -11.87 1.45 0.00
N ILE A 173 -10.90 1.45 0.92
CA ILE A 173 -11.15 1.91 2.29
C ILE A 173 -11.62 3.36 2.29
N GLY A 174 -12.68 3.68 3.05
CA GLY A 174 -13.26 5.02 3.12
C GLY A 174 -14.46 5.24 2.17
N ILE A 175 -14.76 4.32 1.25
CA ILE A 175 -15.91 4.43 0.33
C ILE A 175 -17.23 4.45 1.11
N GLN A 176 -17.39 3.62 2.13
CA GLN A 176 -18.60 3.59 2.97
C GLN A 176 -18.77 4.93 3.70
N SER A 177 -17.71 5.47 4.27
CA SER A 177 -17.73 6.78 4.94
C SER A 177 -18.02 7.93 3.97
N ASN A 178 -17.54 7.86 2.74
CA ASN A 178 -17.91 8.83 1.70
C ASN A 178 -19.40 8.75 1.35
N GLN A 179 -19.97 7.55 1.30
CA GLN A 179 -21.41 7.36 1.16
C GLN A 179 -22.18 7.95 2.35
N ALA A 180 -21.68 7.77 3.58
CA ALA A 180 -22.23 8.39 4.78
C ALA A 180 -22.24 9.92 4.68
N ARG A 181 -21.16 10.51 4.18
CA ARG A 181 -21.07 11.98 3.97
C ARG A 181 -22.13 12.46 2.98
N LEU A 182 -22.30 11.79 1.86
CA LEU A 182 -23.33 12.13 0.87
C LEU A 182 -24.76 12.05 1.46
N LEU A 183 -25.02 11.04 2.28
CA LEU A 183 -26.32 10.91 2.96
C LEU A 183 -26.53 12.02 4.00
N ARG A 184 -25.47 12.44 4.72
CA ARG A 184 -25.52 13.53 5.70
C ARG A 184 -25.78 14.89 5.05
N GLU A 185 -25.24 15.11 3.85
CA GLU A 185 -25.48 16.31 3.03
C GLU A 185 -26.86 16.31 2.35
N GLY A 186 -27.56 15.18 2.34
CA GLY A 186 -28.88 15.01 1.74
C GLY A 186 -29.98 15.69 2.54
N GLY A 187 -31.07 16.06 1.84
CA GLY A 187 -32.19 16.81 2.42
C GLY A 187 -33.05 16.04 3.44
N PHE A 188 -32.80 14.75 3.65
CA PHE A 188 -33.52 13.91 4.62
C PHE A 188 -32.76 13.68 5.93
N TYR A 189 -31.48 14.08 6.00
CA TYR A 189 -30.70 13.94 7.22
C TYR A 189 -31.14 15.00 8.26
N PRO A 190 -31.25 14.64 9.56
CA PRO A 190 -31.01 13.31 10.19
C PRO A 190 -32.25 12.39 10.24
N ASP A 191 -33.39 12.83 9.68
CA ASP A 191 -34.69 12.17 9.80
C ASP A 191 -34.77 10.84 9.05
N HIS A 192 -35.91 10.17 9.17
CA HIS A 192 -36.23 8.90 8.50
C HIS A 192 -35.21 7.76 8.74
N GLY A 193 -34.44 7.83 9.83
CA GLY A 193 -33.42 6.82 10.16
C GLY A 193 -32.12 6.98 9.38
N ILE A 194 -31.92 8.07 8.64
CA ILE A 194 -30.71 8.36 7.87
C ILE A 194 -29.49 8.51 8.82
N ASP A 195 -29.67 9.10 10.01
CA ASP A 195 -28.64 9.17 11.05
C ASP A 195 -28.04 7.80 11.39
N ARG A 196 -28.87 6.76 11.50
CA ARG A 196 -28.45 5.37 11.77
C ARG A 196 -27.68 4.78 10.58
N ILE A 197 -28.12 5.06 9.36
CA ILE A 197 -27.47 4.59 8.13
C ILE A 197 -26.09 5.25 8.01
N VAL A 198 -25.99 6.55 8.23
CA VAL A 198 -24.73 7.28 8.25
C VAL A 198 -23.76 6.67 9.27
N ALA A 199 -24.19 6.52 10.52
CA ALA A 199 -23.37 5.93 11.57
C ALA A 199 -23.01 4.46 11.28
N TYR A 200 -23.83 3.72 10.56
CA TYR A 200 -23.51 2.36 10.11
C TYR A 200 -22.35 2.39 9.10
N HIS A 201 -22.43 3.19 8.05
CA HIS A 201 -21.40 3.26 7.02
C HIS A 201 -20.03 3.70 7.57
N GLU A 202 -20.01 4.72 8.43
CA GLU A 202 -18.77 5.18 9.08
C GLU A 202 -18.11 4.07 9.91
N ARG A 203 -18.90 3.33 10.68
CA ARG A 203 -18.38 2.19 11.45
C ARG A 203 -17.90 1.02 10.58
N GLN A 204 -18.44 0.84 9.36
CA GLN A 204 -17.94 -0.22 8.47
C GLN A 204 -16.49 0.03 8.06
N ASP A 205 -16.14 1.22 7.60
CA ASP A 205 -14.76 1.53 7.20
C ASP A 205 -13.79 1.43 8.38
N GLN A 206 -14.19 1.85 9.58
CA GLN A 206 -13.40 1.65 10.79
C GLN A 206 -13.11 0.15 11.03
N ARG A 207 -14.15 -0.68 11.00
CA ARG A 207 -14.01 -2.14 11.17
C ARG A 207 -13.12 -2.77 10.09
N PHE A 208 -13.21 -2.31 8.84
CA PHE A 208 -12.39 -2.84 7.76
C PHE A 208 -10.92 -2.49 7.95
N ALA A 209 -10.63 -1.27 8.38
CA ALA A 209 -9.27 -0.83 8.71
C ALA A 209 -8.68 -1.63 9.90
N GLU A 210 -9.47 -1.80 10.96
CA GLU A 210 -9.09 -2.58 12.15
C GLU A 210 -8.84 -4.06 11.79
N ALA A 211 -9.73 -4.66 10.97
CA ALA A 211 -9.57 -6.04 10.50
C ALA A 211 -8.29 -6.23 9.68
N ALA A 212 -7.96 -5.28 8.80
CA ALA A 212 -6.71 -5.33 8.03
C ALA A 212 -5.48 -5.28 8.93
N ASP A 213 -5.48 -4.47 9.97
CA ASP A 213 -4.40 -4.39 10.96
C ASP A 213 -4.27 -5.68 11.77
N GLU A 214 -5.38 -6.17 12.34
CA GLU A 214 -5.42 -7.39 13.13
C GLU A 214 -4.95 -8.60 12.31
N LEU A 215 -5.47 -8.77 11.10
CA LEU A 215 -5.10 -9.86 10.21
C LEU A 215 -3.62 -9.82 9.85
N SER A 216 -3.07 -8.66 9.56
CA SER A 216 -1.65 -8.53 9.28
C SER A 216 -0.78 -8.93 10.48
N LYS A 217 -1.14 -8.50 11.68
CA LYS A 217 -0.46 -8.90 12.93
C LYS A 217 -0.56 -10.41 13.18
N ARG A 218 -1.74 -11.00 12.98
CA ARG A 218 -2.01 -12.42 13.20
C ARG A 218 -1.32 -13.33 12.19
N THR A 219 -1.30 -12.94 10.92
CA THR A 219 -0.74 -13.75 9.83
C THR A 219 0.75 -13.50 9.60
N GLY A 220 1.28 -12.39 10.08
CA GLY A 220 2.64 -11.93 9.77
C GLY A 220 2.83 -11.59 8.29
N LYS A 221 1.75 -11.21 7.58
CA LYS A 221 1.77 -10.80 6.18
C LYS A 221 1.42 -9.31 6.06
N PRO A 222 2.06 -8.55 5.14
CA PRO A 222 1.67 -7.18 4.91
C PRO A 222 0.27 -7.13 4.27
N ILE A 223 -0.58 -6.25 4.82
CA ILE A 223 -1.89 -5.90 4.25
C ILE A 223 -1.87 -4.39 4.07
N LEU A 224 -1.62 -3.94 2.85
CA LEU A 224 -1.51 -2.52 2.51
C LEU A 224 -2.88 -1.99 2.12
N THR A 225 -3.32 -0.91 2.75
CA THR A 225 -4.60 -0.28 2.45
C THR A 225 -4.39 0.98 1.62
N ALA A 226 -5.11 1.12 0.52
CA ALA A 226 -4.96 2.25 -0.39
C ALA A 226 -6.30 2.84 -0.84
N THR A 227 -6.33 4.17 -0.87
CA THR A 227 -7.45 4.97 -1.37
C THR A 227 -6.99 6.40 -1.64
N GLU A 228 -7.51 7.05 -2.67
CA GLU A 228 -7.30 8.46 -2.93
C GLU A 228 -7.85 9.38 -1.83
N LEU A 229 -8.80 8.88 -1.04
CA LEU A 229 -9.35 9.59 0.12
C LEU A 229 -8.30 9.83 1.21
N ALA A 230 -7.18 9.08 1.20
CA ALA A 230 -6.07 9.33 2.11
C ALA A 230 -5.50 10.75 1.97
N VAL A 231 -5.64 11.36 0.78
CA VAL A 231 -5.20 12.75 0.48
C VAL A 231 -6.40 13.67 0.28
N ALA A 232 -7.43 13.21 -0.45
CA ALA A 232 -8.57 14.06 -0.80
C ALA A 232 -9.49 14.37 0.39
N ASP A 233 -9.60 13.46 1.34
CA ASP A 233 -10.40 13.60 2.58
C ASP A 233 -9.68 12.88 3.74
N PRO A 234 -8.61 13.49 4.29
CA PRO A 234 -7.80 12.84 5.32
C PRO A 234 -8.55 12.49 6.61
N ASP A 235 -9.64 13.19 6.91
CA ASP A 235 -10.48 12.98 8.09
C ASP A 235 -11.55 11.89 7.88
N ASN A 236 -11.65 11.36 6.66
CA ASN A 236 -12.54 10.22 6.40
C ASN A 236 -12.24 9.07 7.37
N PRO A 237 -13.26 8.49 8.04
CA PRO A 237 -13.10 7.45 9.04
C PRO A 237 -12.25 6.24 8.61
N GLY A 238 -12.28 5.86 7.34
CA GLY A 238 -11.46 4.76 6.81
C GLY A 238 -9.96 5.06 6.89
N PRO A 239 -9.42 6.00 6.09
CA PRO A 239 -8.00 6.40 6.15
C PRO A 239 -7.57 6.86 7.54
N ALA A 240 -8.43 7.59 8.28
CA ALA A 240 -8.12 8.03 9.63
C ALA A 240 -7.90 6.85 10.59
N THR A 241 -8.73 5.81 10.52
CA THR A 241 -8.56 4.60 11.33
C THR A 241 -7.30 3.83 10.95
N VAL A 242 -6.99 3.70 9.64
CA VAL A 242 -5.72 3.07 9.22
C VAL A 242 -4.53 3.79 9.87
N ARG A 243 -4.50 5.13 9.83
CA ARG A 243 -3.43 5.90 10.48
C ARG A 243 -3.42 5.75 12.01
N ALA A 244 -4.59 5.65 12.64
CA ALA A 244 -4.70 5.43 14.09
C ALA A 244 -4.11 4.08 14.54
N THR A 245 -4.05 3.06 13.66
CA THR A 245 -3.33 1.81 13.94
C THR A 245 -1.81 1.94 13.82
N GLY A 246 -1.29 3.11 13.46
CA GLY A 246 0.13 3.37 13.23
C GLY A 246 0.62 3.01 11.82
N ARG A 247 -0.29 2.66 10.92
CA ARG A 247 0.02 2.24 9.53
C ARG A 247 -0.20 3.37 8.56
N LEU A 248 0.44 3.27 7.40
CA LEU A 248 0.20 4.17 6.29
C LEU A 248 -1.07 3.73 5.52
N CYS A 249 -1.93 4.69 5.19
CA CYS A 249 -2.94 4.54 4.15
C CYS A 249 -2.38 5.16 2.87
N TYR A 250 -2.14 4.33 1.86
CA TYR A 250 -1.51 4.77 0.61
C TYR A 250 -2.50 5.57 -0.24
N PRO A 251 -2.05 6.64 -0.93
CA PRO A 251 -2.94 7.47 -1.74
C PRO A 251 -3.43 6.80 -3.03
N SER A 252 -2.85 5.66 -3.41
CA SER A 252 -3.31 4.85 -4.54
C SER A 252 -2.74 3.44 -4.48
N GLY A 253 -3.33 2.50 -5.25
CA GLY A 253 -2.80 1.15 -5.43
C GLY A 253 -1.38 1.16 -6.00
N ASN A 254 -1.07 2.04 -6.94
CA ASN A 254 0.28 2.17 -7.51
C ASN A 254 1.33 2.52 -6.45
N ARG A 255 0.98 3.40 -5.50
CA ARG A 255 1.87 3.78 -4.40
C ARG A 255 2.05 2.64 -3.40
N ALA A 256 1.00 1.85 -3.17
CA ALA A 256 1.09 0.64 -2.34
C ALA A 256 1.94 -0.46 -2.99
N VAL A 257 1.95 -0.56 -4.33
CA VAL A 257 2.82 -1.50 -5.08
C VAL A 257 4.27 -1.08 -5.00
N ALA A 258 4.56 0.22 -5.12
CA ALA A 258 5.93 0.74 -5.09
C ALA A 258 6.59 0.70 -3.70
N ALA A 259 5.80 0.59 -2.63
CA ALA A 259 6.25 0.66 -1.23
C ALA A 259 6.61 -0.70 -0.64
#